data_dd3fc007879e60229b0511bab2f95cc7
#
_entry.id   dd3fc007879e60229b0511bab2f95cc7
#
_cell.length_a   1.000
_cell.length_b   1.000
_cell.length_c   1.000
_cell.angle_alpha   90.00
_cell.angle_beta   90.00
_cell.angle_gamma   90.00
#
_symmetry.space_group_name_H-M   'P 1'
#
loop_
_entity.id
_entity.type
_entity.pdbx_description
1 polymer ?
#
loop_
_entity_poly.entity_id
_entity_poly.type
_entity_poly.pdbx_seq_one_letter_code
_entity_poly.pdbx_strand_id
1 'polypeptide(L)'
;MTGMALSGLITSILRIISKASNSDAPLVDAVIYFGFAVSILVLTLFCIWFFLKKNPYALNHTHILSGETSIRLHSRRRRESIYYYRNRNQNGCDSQNQTTPEIDTERGNESTNNSSQTGAGQNASGHNTRQVLLRTRYFLLCMFGIFATTFIVFPGVTIEIQPENDWYAILVVTFFNAGDVLGRFGSSCSDKAILLVAEQYLLRMTLLRFLVFVPLLIVLASGVINDDVSLLEVSLTICFLLGITNGAVGTSCAIHAPKNEETRRNKNIAGNAISCSLLGGCTIGALVAIGITSALHNG
;
A
#
# COMPACT_ATOMS: atom_id res chain seq x y z
N MET A 1 3.64 -6.92 -6.26
CA MET A 1 4.70 -5.95 -5.89
C MET A 1 5.73 -5.72 -7.02
N THR A 2 6.23 -6.75 -7.70
CA THR A 2 7.20 -6.62 -8.82
C THR A 2 6.69 -5.77 -9.99
N GLY A 3 5.39 -5.83 -10.32
CA GLY A 3 4.80 -5.03 -11.40
C GLY A 3 4.91 -3.51 -11.19
N MET A 4 4.81 -3.02 -9.96
CA MET A 4 4.97 -1.60 -9.64
C MET A 4 6.40 -1.12 -9.91
N ALA A 5 7.41 -1.90 -9.51
CA ALA A 5 8.81 -1.55 -9.74
C ALA A 5 9.17 -1.62 -11.23
N LEU A 6 8.66 -2.64 -11.94
CA LEU A 6 8.88 -2.77 -13.37
C LEU A 6 8.28 -1.60 -14.17
N SER A 7 7.10 -1.11 -13.78
CA SER A 7 6.52 0.08 -14.40
C SER A 7 7.39 1.32 -14.20
N GLY A 8 7.97 1.51 -13.00
CA GLY A 8 8.90 2.60 -12.72
C GLY A 8 10.17 2.52 -13.57
N LEU A 9 10.73 1.33 -13.76
CA LEU A 9 11.91 1.13 -14.60
C LEU A 9 11.60 1.41 -16.09
N ILE A 10 10.46 0.90 -16.59
CA ILE A 10 10.04 1.13 -17.98
C ILE A 10 9.86 2.64 -18.23
N THR A 11 9.18 3.35 -17.32
CA THR A 11 8.98 4.80 -17.47
C THR A 11 10.30 5.58 -17.41
N SER A 12 11.27 5.16 -16.61
CA SER A 12 12.61 5.75 -16.57
C SER A 12 13.38 5.54 -17.87
N ILE A 13 13.33 4.33 -18.44
CA ILE A 13 13.95 4.03 -19.73
C ILE A 13 13.32 4.87 -20.85
N LEU A 14 11.98 4.98 -20.88
CA LEU A 14 11.28 5.83 -21.84
C LEU A 14 11.69 7.30 -21.70
N ARG A 15 11.92 7.78 -20.48
CA ARG A 15 12.40 9.14 -20.22
C ARG A 15 13.80 9.37 -20.79
N ILE A 16 14.71 8.40 -20.63
CA ILE A 16 16.06 8.45 -21.21
C ILE A 16 15.98 8.51 -22.75
N ILE A 17 15.17 7.63 -23.36
CA ILE A 17 15.02 7.58 -24.81
C ILE A 17 14.44 8.90 -25.34
N SER A 18 13.41 9.45 -24.69
CA SER A 18 12.79 10.71 -25.05
C SER A 18 13.79 11.86 -25.01
N LYS A 19 14.53 12.00 -23.89
CA LYS A 19 15.55 13.05 -23.73
C LYS A 19 16.70 12.91 -24.73
N ALA A 20 17.16 11.68 -25.01
CA ALA A 20 18.23 11.44 -25.97
C ALA A 20 17.82 11.73 -27.44
N SER A 21 16.53 11.57 -27.76
CA SER A 21 16.02 11.82 -29.10
C SER A 21 15.85 13.31 -29.42
N ASN A 22 15.64 14.15 -28.41
CA ASN A 22 15.19 15.53 -28.64
C ASN A 22 15.66 16.49 -27.54
N SER A 23 17.00 16.61 -27.39
CA SER A 23 17.64 17.42 -26.33
C SER A 23 17.30 18.94 -26.43
N ASP A 24 16.99 19.46 -27.64
CA ASP A 24 16.86 20.88 -27.84
C ASP A 24 15.41 21.42 -27.79
N ALA A 25 14.41 20.52 -27.65
CA ALA A 25 13.02 20.91 -27.66
C ALA A 25 12.25 20.27 -26.49
N PRO A 26 12.26 20.87 -25.30
CA PRO A 26 11.68 20.27 -24.07
C PRO A 26 10.17 19.99 -24.19
N LEU A 27 9.45 20.74 -25.02
CA LEU A 27 8.03 20.55 -25.26
C LEU A 27 7.77 19.29 -26.08
N VAL A 28 8.60 19.01 -27.08
CA VAL A 28 8.51 17.78 -27.90
C VAL A 28 8.88 16.56 -27.10
N ASP A 29 9.92 16.65 -26.25
CA ASP A 29 10.31 15.61 -25.29
C ASP A 29 9.13 15.26 -24.36
N ALA A 30 8.47 16.25 -23.78
CA ALA A 30 7.31 16.04 -22.93
C ALA A 30 6.15 15.36 -23.68
N VAL A 31 5.82 15.80 -24.89
CA VAL A 31 4.74 15.21 -25.72
C VAL A 31 5.04 13.75 -26.05
N ILE A 32 6.28 13.42 -26.42
CA ILE A 32 6.71 12.05 -26.71
C ILE A 32 6.57 11.18 -25.46
N TYR A 33 7.10 11.63 -24.30
CA TYR A 33 7.02 10.90 -23.05
C TYR A 33 5.57 10.64 -22.61
N PHE A 34 4.73 11.66 -22.58
CA PHE A 34 3.32 11.50 -22.20
C PHE A 34 2.53 10.68 -23.23
N GLY A 35 2.86 10.78 -24.51
CA GLY A 35 2.27 9.96 -25.57
C GLY A 35 2.54 8.47 -25.34
N PHE A 36 3.77 8.10 -25.03
CA PHE A 36 4.11 6.72 -24.63
C PHE A 36 3.39 6.27 -23.36
N ALA A 37 3.33 7.13 -22.34
CA ALA A 37 2.66 6.81 -21.09
C ALA A 37 1.16 6.54 -21.31
N VAL A 38 0.48 7.37 -22.08
CA VAL A 38 -0.93 7.19 -22.46
C VAL A 38 -1.11 5.91 -23.28
N SER A 39 -0.23 5.63 -24.25
CA SER A 39 -0.29 4.41 -25.05
C SER A 39 -0.18 3.14 -24.23
N ILE A 40 0.73 3.11 -23.25
CA ILE A 40 0.87 1.99 -22.30
C ILE A 40 -0.39 1.84 -21.44
N LEU A 41 -0.98 2.95 -20.98
CA LEU A 41 -2.20 2.94 -20.19
C LEU A 41 -3.38 2.38 -21.00
N VAL A 42 -3.57 2.83 -22.23
CA VAL A 42 -4.62 2.32 -23.15
C VAL A 42 -4.41 0.83 -23.42
N LEU A 43 -3.17 0.41 -23.69
CA LEU A 43 -2.84 -1.01 -23.89
C LEU A 43 -3.16 -1.84 -22.64
N THR A 44 -2.84 -1.33 -21.47
CA THR A 44 -3.15 -1.99 -20.20
C THR A 44 -4.65 -2.16 -20.00
N LEU A 45 -5.43 -1.11 -20.23
CA LEU A 45 -6.89 -1.16 -20.17
C LEU A 45 -7.47 -2.15 -21.19
N PHE A 46 -6.93 -2.18 -22.40
CA PHE A 46 -7.33 -3.14 -23.43
C PHE A 46 -7.01 -4.58 -23.00
N CYS A 47 -5.82 -4.83 -22.45
CA CYS A 47 -5.44 -6.14 -21.93
C CYS A 47 -6.37 -6.59 -20.79
N ILE A 48 -6.69 -5.70 -19.84
CA ILE A 48 -7.63 -6.00 -18.74
C ILE A 48 -9.01 -6.33 -19.31
N TRP A 49 -9.54 -5.50 -20.23
CA TRP A 49 -10.83 -5.74 -20.87
C TRP A 49 -10.87 -7.05 -21.63
N PHE A 50 -9.82 -7.35 -22.43
CA PHE A 50 -9.68 -8.60 -23.17
C PHE A 50 -9.61 -9.82 -22.23
N PHE A 51 -8.83 -9.72 -21.15
CA PHE A 51 -8.69 -10.78 -20.15
C PHE A 51 -10.02 -11.05 -19.43
N LEU A 52 -10.75 -10.00 -19.02
CA LEU A 52 -12.07 -10.12 -18.39
C LEU A 52 -13.10 -10.72 -19.34
N LYS A 53 -13.08 -10.32 -20.63
CA LYS A 53 -13.98 -10.87 -21.65
C LYS A 53 -13.71 -12.35 -21.94
N LYS A 54 -12.44 -12.79 -21.92
CA LYS A 54 -12.06 -14.18 -22.22
C LYS A 54 -12.22 -15.11 -21.01
N ASN A 55 -12.31 -14.56 -19.80
CA ASN A 55 -12.34 -15.34 -18.56
C ASN A 55 -13.66 -15.11 -17.79
N PRO A 56 -14.76 -15.82 -18.16
CA PRO A 56 -16.08 -15.62 -17.54
C PRO A 56 -16.08 -15.90 -16.02
N TYR A 57 -15.14 -16.69 -15.53
CA TYR A 57 -14.96 -16.93 -14.09
C TYR A 57 -14.51 -15.67 -13.33
N ALA A 58 -13.70 -14.81 -13.92
CA ALA A 58 -13.29 -13.56 -13.31
C ALA A 58 -14.49 -12.58 -13.20
N LEU A 59 -15.35 -12.56 -14.22
CA LEU A 59 -16.55 -11.72 -14.23
C LEU A 59 -17.57 -12.18 -13.18
N ASN A 60 -17.81 -13.49 -13.06
CA ASN A 60 -18.69 -14.04 -12.03
C ASN A 60 -18.18 -13.77 -10.61
N HIS A 61 -16.86 -13.77 -10.40
CA HIS A 61 -16.30 -13.46 -9.08
C HIS A 61 -16.49 -12.00 -8.68
N THR A 62 -16.43 -11.07 -9.62
CA THR A 62 -16.72 -9.65 -9.37
C THR A 62 -18.22 -9.42 -9.13
N HIS A 63 -19.10 -10.13 -9.85
CA HIS A 63 -20.54 -10.11 -9.61
C HIS A 63 -20.93 -10.71 -8.25
N ILE A 64 -20.28 -11.80 -7.83
CA ILE A 64 -20.50 -12.40 -6.51
C ILE A 64 -20.08 -11.43 -5.40
N LEU A 65 -18.92 -10.76 -5.53
CA LEU A 65 -18.47 -9.76 -4.58
C LEU A 65 -19.40 -8.53 -4.54
N SER A 66 -19.89 -8.08 -5.69
CA SER A 66 -20.88 -7.00 -5.79
C SER A 66 -22.23 -7.43 -5.21
N GLY A 67 -22.69 -8.66 -5.49
CA GLY A 67 -23.91 -9.26 -4.94
C GLY A 67 -23.84 -9.42 -3.42
N GLU A 68 -22.72 -9.90 -2.87
CA GLU A 68 -22.53 -10.00 -1.41
C GLU A 68 -22.56 -8.64 -0.73
N THR A 69 -21.97 -7.61 -1.35
CA THR A 69 -22.01 -6.24 -0.81
C THR A 69 -23.44 -5.68 -0.84
N SER A 70 -24.19 -5.95 -1.89
CA SER A 70 -25.62 -5.56 -2.03
C SER A 70 -26.50 -6.30 -1.03
N ILE A 71 -26.31 -7.61 -0.86
CA ILE A 71 -27.06 -8.43 0.12
C ILE A 71 -26.74 -7.99 1.55
N ARG A 72 -25.47 -7.65 1.86
CA ARG A 72 -25.10 -7.12 3.18
C ARG A 72 -25.70 -5.74 3.47
N LEU A 73 -25.77 -4.86 2.47
CA LEU A 73 -26.43 -3.55 2.60
C LEU A 73 -27.95 -3.70 2.79
N HIS A 74 -28.60 -4.61 2.06
CA HIS A 74 -30.02 -4.90 2.21
C HIS A 74 -30.36 -5.55 3.55
N SER A 75 -29.51 -6.49 4.02
CA SER A 75 -29.69 -7.13 5.32
C SER A 75 -29.43 -6.16 6.49
N ARG A 76 -28.56 -5.17 6.31
CA ARG A 76 -28.33 -4.10 7.29
C ARG A 76 -29.52 -3.16 7.38
N ARG A 77 -30.08 -2.72 6.24
CA ARG A 77 -31.31 -1.89 6.21
C ARG A 77 -32.50 -2.61 6.82
N ARG A 78 -32.65 -3.92 6.53
CA ARG A 78 -33.73 -4.73 7.10
C ARG A 78 -33.61 -4.87 8.63
N ARG A 79 -32.40 -5.01 9.15
CA ARG A 79 -32.14 -5.07 10.61
C ARG A 79 -32.41 -3.73 11.29
N GLU A 80 -32.02 -2.62 10.69
CA GLU A 80 -32.28 -1.28 11.23
C GLU A 80 -33.79 -0.97 11.27
N SER A 81 -34.55 -1.38 10.26
CA SER A 81 -36.01 -1.22 10.27
C SER A 81 -36.69 -2.09 11.33
N ILE A 82 -36.24 -3.36 11.53
CA ILE A 82 -36.77 -4.24 12.57
C ILE A 82 -36.44 -3.70 13.98
N TYR A 83 -35.27 -3.10 14.15
CA TYR A 83 -34.89 -2.47 15.42
C TYR A 83 -35.75 -1.25 15.73
N TYR A 84 -36.10 -0.45 14.73
CA TYR A 84 -36.97 0.71 14.87
C TYR A 84 -38.41 0.33 15.23
N TYR A 85 -38.96 -0.75 14.59
CA TYR A 85 -40.28 -1.27 14.91
C TYR A 85 -40.36 -1.92 16.30
N ARG A 86 -39.28 -2.61 16.74
CA ARG A 86 -39.24 -3.26 18.04
C ARG A 86 -39.16 -2.26 19.18
N ASN A 87 -38.38 -1.19 19.02
CA ASN A 87 -38.27 -0.10 20.03
C ASN A 87 -39.57 0.70 20.12
N ARG A 88 -40.30 0.85 19.02
CA ARG A 88 -41.58 1.55 19.00
C ARG A 88 -42.67 0.75 19.73
N ASN A 89 -42.65 -0.56 19.64
CA ASN A 89 -43.61 -1.42 20.36
C ASN A 89 -43.28 -1.57 21.87
N GLN A 90 -42.02 -1.48 22.26
CA GLN A 90 -41.64 -1.51 23.68
C GLN A 90 -42.03 -0.22 24.41
N ASN A 91 -41.98 0.93 23.75
CA ASN A 91 -42.40 2.21 24.33
C ASN A 91 -43.93 2.41 24.29
N GLY A 92 -44.70 1.52 23.65
CA GLY A 92 -46.16 1.56 23.59
C GLY A 92 -46.88 0.67 24.61
N CYS A 93 -46.14 -0.19 25.35
CA CYS A 93 -46.74 -1.18 26.25
C CYS A 93 -46.74 -0.82 27.74
N ASP A 94 -46.27 0.37 28.11
CA ASP A 94 -46.27 0.82 29.53
C ASP A 94 -47.57 1.51 29.99
N SER A 95 -48.65 1.39 29.19
CA SER A 95 -49.93 2.01 29.55
C SER A 95 -51.09 1.05 29.35
N GLN A 96 -51.14 -0.07 30.05
CA GLN A 96 -52.43 -0.68 30.44
C GLN A 96 -52.17 -1.90 31.33
N ASN A 97 -52.28 -1.66 32.65
CA ASN A 97 -52.61 -2.66 33.64
C ASN A 97 -54.07 -3.04 33.48
N GLN A 98 -54.44 -4.30 33.42
CA GLN A 98 -55.43 -4.93 34.33
C GLN A 98 -55.97 -6.28 33.78
N THR A 99 -55.97 -7.23 34.74
CA THR A 99 -56.93 -8.36 34.87
C THR A 99 -56.73 -9.63 34.06
N THR A 100 -56.37 -10.65 34.83
CA THR A 100 -56.48 -12.11 34.61
C THR A 100 -57.94 -12.55 34.32
N PRO A 101 -58.21 -13.74 33.71
CA PRO A 101 -58.08 -15.01 34.45
C PRO A 101 -57.48 -16.22 33.67
N GLU A 102 -57.14 -17.22 34.46
CA GLU A 102 -56.73 -18.59 34.16
C GLU A 102 -57.61 -19.34 33.14
N ILE A 103 -56.93 -20.09 32.25
CA ILE A 103 -57.45 -21.39 31.76
C ILE A 103 -56.23 -22.25 31.40
N ASP A 104 -56.12 -23.38 32.08
CA ASP A 104 -55.28 -24.53 31.82
C ASP A 104 -55.58 -25.12 30.43
N THR A 105 -54.55 -25.50 29.69
CA THR A 105 -54.54 -26.73 28.88
C THR A 105 -53.09 -27.07 28.48
N GLU A 106 -52.69 -28.26 28.88
CA GLU A 106 -51.51 -29.00 28.48
C GLU A 106 -51.40 -29.18 26.97
N ARG A 107 -50.21 -29.15 26.41
CA ARG A 107 -49.54 -30.17 25.60
C ARG A 107 -48.53 -29.59 24.59
N GLY A 108 -47.39 -30.20 24.54
CA GLY A 108 -46.56 -30.27 23.34
C GLY A 108 -45.15 -29.68 23.45
N ASN A 109 -44.22 -30.49 23.93
CA ASN A 109 -42.79 -30.34 23.72
C ASN A 109 -42.47 -30.16 22.24
N GLU A 110 -41.91 -29.07 21.85
CA GLU A 110 -40.93 -29.02 20.76
C GLU A 110 -39.89 -27.94 21.07
N SER A 111 -38.77 -28.45 21.46
CA SER A 111 -37.52 -27.72 21.76
C SER A 111 -36.94 -27.15 20.46
N THR A 112 -37.24 -25.92 20.14
CA THR A 112 -36.46 -25.14 19.18
C THR A 112 -35.65 -24.11 19.93
N ASN A 113 -34.44 -24.51 20.27
CA ASN A 113 -33.37 -23.63 20.70
C ASN A 113 -33.03 -22.64 19.58
N ASN A 114 -33.72 -21.53 19.47
CA ASN A 114 -33.33 -20.34 18.75
C ASN A 114 -32.88 -19.29 19.75
N SER A 115 -31.78 -19.57 20.42
CA SER A 115 -31.06 -18.58 21.23
C SER A 115 -30.35 -17.56 20.35
N SER A 116 -30.89 -16.35 20.33
CA SER A 116 -30.19 -15.05 20.38
C SER A 116 -28.70 -15.04 19.99
N GLN A 117 -28.39 -15.10 18.70
CA GLN A 117 -27.06 -14.83 18.14
C GLN A 117 -27.02 -13.53 17.32
N THR A 118 -27.63 -12.46 17.75
CA THR A 118 -27.76 -11.23 16.93
C THR A 118 -26.93 -10.04 17.44
N GLY A 119 -26.24 -10.18 18.58
CA GLY A 119 -25.34 -9.11 19.09
C GLY A 119 -23.83 -9.41 18.97
N ALA A 120 -23.44 -10.70 18.92
CA ALA A 120 -22.04 -11.13 18.99
C ALA A 120 -21.27 -10.96 17.66
N GLY A 121 -21.95 -10.91 16.51
CA GLY A 121 -21.29 -10.91 15.19
C GLY A 121 -20.57 -9.61 14.83
N GLN A 122 -20.99 -8.46 15.31
CA GLN A 122 -20.35 -7.18 15.00
C GLN A 122 -19.14 -6.91 15.90
N ASN A 123 -19.24 -7.24 17.17
CA ASN A 123 -18.12 -7.10 18.11
C ASN A 123 -17.02 -8.14 17.83
N ALA A 124 -17.36 -9.36 17.43
CA ALA A 124 -16.41 -10.39 17.03
C ALA A 124 -15.63 -10.01 15.73
N SER A 125 -16.26 -9.30 14.80
CA SER A 125 -15.59 -8.85 13.56
C SER A 125 -14.56 -7.75 13.83
N GLY A 126 -14.88 -6.78 14.69
CA GLY A 126 -13.97 -5.71 15.07
C GLY A 126 -12.79 -6.22 15.92
N HIS A 127 -13.05 -7.15 16.84
CA HIS A 127 -12.04 -7.79 17.66
C HIS A 127 -11.02 -8.56 16.82
N ASN A 128 -11.46 -9.33 15.82
CA ASN A 128 -10.58 -10.04 14.90
C ASN A 128 -9.70 -9.11 14.06
N THR A 129 -10.24 -8.00 13.55
CA THR A 129 -9.47 -7.01 12.77
C THR A 129 -8.38 -6.37 13.62
N ARG A 130 -8.69 -5.96 14.85
CA ARG A 130 -7.72 -5.39 15.78
C ARG A 130 -6.61 -6.38 16.13
N GLN A 131 -6.94 -7.65 16.35
CA GLN A 131 -5.95 -8.70 16.61
C GLN A 131 -5.00 -8.90 15.43
N VAL A 132 -5.50 -8.93 14.20
CA VAL A 132 -4.67 -9.02 13.00
C VAL A 132 -3.71 -7.84 12.91
N LEU A 133 -4.21 -6.60 13.11
CA LEU A 133 -3.37 -5.40 13.09
C LEU A 133 -2.29 -5.42 14.18
N LEU A 134 -2.62 -5.89 15.38
CA LEU A 134 -1.64 -6.02 16.48
C LEU A 134 -0.56 -7.07 16.18
N ARG A 135 -0.93 -8.19 15.53
CA ARG A 135 0.04 -9.22 15.12
C ARG A 135 0.94 -8.74 14.01
N THR A 136 0.40 -8.00 13.05
CA THR A 136 1.14 -7.52 11.89
C THR A 136 1.80 -6.15 12.10
N ARG A 137 1.61 -5.49 13.26
CA ARG A 137 2.10 -4.13 13.55
C ARG A 137 3.57 -3.91 13.24
N TYR A 138 4.40 -4.92 13.49
CA TYR A 138 5.83 -4.89 13.21
C TYR A 138 6.12 -4.68 11.72
N PHE A 139 5.46 -5.44 10.85
CA PHE A 139 5.58 -5.30 9.40
C PHE A 139 5.00 -3.98 8.89
N LEU A 140 3.92 -3.50 9.52
CA LEU A 140 3.31 -2.21 9.19
C LEU A 140 4.30 -1.07 9.48
N LEU A 141 4.94 -1.08 10.65
CA LEU A 141 5.94 -0.09 11.02
C LEU A 141 7.17 -0.14 10.09
N CYS A 142 7.65 -1.34 9.75
CA CYS A 142 8.75 -1.49 8.81
C CYS A 142 8.37 -0.95 7.42
N MET A 143 7.20 -1.29 6.90
CA MET A 143 6.71 -0.81 5.61
C MET A 143 6.57 0.71 5.59
N PHE A 144 5.95 1.28 6.61
CA PHE A 144 5.85 2.73 6.78
C PHE A 144 7.23 3.39 6.81
N GLY A 145 8.14 2.88 7.65
CA GLY A 145 9.49 3.46 7.83
C GLY A 145 10.32 3.41 6.54
N ILE A 146 10.25 2.32 5.77
CA ILE A 146 10.97 2.18 4.50
C ILE A 146 10.51 3.24 3.50
N PHE A 147 9.20 3.36 3.30
CA PHE A 147 8.66 4.31 2.34
C PHE A 147 8.80 5.75 2.82
N ALA A 148 8.62 6.01 4.12
CA ALA A 148 8.92 7.34 4.70
C ALA A 148 10.36 7.74 4.45
N THR A 149 11.33 6.87 4.79
CA THR A 149 12.76 7.12 4.54
C THR A 149 13.04 7.39 3.06
N THR A 150 12.47 6.57 2.18
CA THR A 150 12.66 6.76 0.74
C THR A 150 12.14 8.12 0.31
N PHE A 151 10.90 8.47 0.66
CA PHE A 151 10.28 9.71 0.19
C PHE A 151 10.80 10.97 0.89
N ILE A 152 11.48 10.85 2.04
CA ILE A 152 12.21 11.97 2.66
C ILE A 152 13.36 12.41 1.75
N VAL A 153 14.12 11.46 1.22
CA VAL A 153 15.34 11.78 0.47
C VAL A 153 15.16 11.72 -1.05
N PHE A 154 14.25 10.88 -1.54
CA PHE A 154 14.07 10.62 -2.95
C PHE A 154 12.63 10.93 -3.42
N PRO A 155 12.42 11.64 -4.54
CA PRO A 155 13.45 12.22 -5.41
C PRO A 155 13.91 13.61 -4.97
N GLY A 156 13.17 14.31 -4.08
CA GLY A 156 13.36 15.72 -3.76
C GLY A 156 14.83 16.09 -3.41
N VAL A 157 15.30 15.64 -2.25
CA VAL A 157 16.65 15.95 -1.77
C VAL A 157 17.75 15.47 -2.73
N THR A 158 17.56 14.30 -3.36
CA THR A 158 18.58 13.76 -4.27
C THR A 158 18.75 14.57 -5.54
N ILE A 159 17.73 15.23 -6.04
CA ILE A 159 17.82 16.07 -7.25
C ILE A 159 18.60 17.35 -6.96
N GLU A 160 18.53 17.87 -5.74
CA GLU A 160 19.26 19.08 -5.30
C GLU A 160 20.79 18.89 -5.22
N ILE A 161 21.31 17.66 -5.31
CA ILE A 161 22.75 17.41 -5.29
C ILE A 161 23.45 17.99 -6.53
N GLN A 162 22.84 17.89 -7.72
CA GLN A 162 23.35 18.48 -8.97
C GLN A 162 22.19 19.07 -9.79
N PRO A 163 21.62 20.18 -9.36
CA PRO A 163 20.43 20.77 -10.00
C PRO A 163 20.69 21.28 -11.43
N GLU A 164 21.92 21.68 -11.74
CA GLU A 164 22.32 22.22 -13.06
C GLU A 164 22.53 21.12 -14.11
N ASN A 165 22.63 19.86 -13.70
CA ASN A 165 22.84 18.75 -14.62
C ASN A 165 21.50 18.13 -15.05
N ASP A 166 21.03 18.49 -16.21
CA ASP A 166 19.77 18.01 -16.79
C ASP A 166 19.62 16.47 -16.85
N TRP A 167 20.73 15.75 -16.98
CA TRP A 167 20.75 14.29 -17.02
C TRP A 167 20.74 13.66 -15.65
N TYR A 168 21.21 14.38 -14.63
CA TYR A 168 21.36 13.86 -13.29
C TYR A 168 20.04 13.35 -12.69
N ALA A 169 18.99 14.16 -12.75
CA ALA A 169 17.66 13.79 -12.25
C ALA A 169 17.12 12.51 -12.90
N ILE A 170 17.34 12.34 -14.22
CA ILE A 170 16.89 11.17 -14.97
C ILE A 170 17.69 9.92 -14.54
N LEU A 171 19.00 10.06 -14.41
CA LEU A 171 19.91 8.98 -14.01
C LEU A 171 19.61 8.51 -12.59
N VAL A 172 19.45 9.43 -11.64
CA VAL A 172 19.12 9.14 -10.23
C VAL A 172 17.84 8.30 -10.15
N VAL A 173 16.78 8.72 -10.84
CA VAL A 173 15.49 7.99 -10.85
C VAL A 173 15.65 6.62 -11.51
N THR A 174 16.43 6.52 -12.58
CA THR A 174 16.67 5.26 -13.29
C THR A 174 17.45 4.27 -12.41
N PHE A 175 18.53 4.70 -11.79
CA PHE A 175 19.33 3.86 -10.90
C PHE A 175 18.54 3.39 -9.69
N PHE A 176 17.75 4.27 -9.07
CA PHE A 176 16.85 3.89 -7.99
C PHE A 176 15.84 2.83 -8.43
N ASN A 177 15.14 3.04 -9.56
CA ASN A 177 14.16 2.10 -10.06
C ASN A 177 14.79 0.75 -10.46
N ALA A 178 15.97 0.76 -11.07
CA ALA A 178 16.72 -0.45 -11.37
C ALA A 178 17.07 -1.23 -10.08
N GLY A 179 17.55 -0.54 -9.06
CA GLY A 179 17.82 -1.13 -7.75
C GLY A 179 16.56 -1.71 -7.10
N ASP A 180 15.44 -0.97 -7.12
CA ASP A 180 14.16 -1.42 -6.54
C ASP A 180 13.62 -2.70 -7.24
N VAL A 181 13.73 -2.76 -8.58
CA VAL A 181 13.39 -3.97 -9.36
C VAL A 181 14.26 -5.14 -8.94
N LEU A 182 15.58 -4.95 -8.87
CA LEU A 182 16.51 -6.00 -8.47
C LEU A 182 16.25 -6.49 -7.04
N GLY A 183 16.01 -5.58 -6.10
CA GLY A 183 15.66 -5.91 -4.73
C GLY A 183 14.39 -6.73 -4.61
N ARG A 184 13.32 -6.34 -5.33
CA ARG A 184 12.04 -7.07 -5.37
C ARG A 184 12.18 -8.42 -6.06
N PHE A 185 12.86 -8.46 -7.20
CA PHE A 185 13.08 -9.69 -7.96
C PHE A 185 13.88 -10.69 -7.13
N GLY A 186 15.01 -10.26 -6.54
CA GLY A 186 15.83 -11.10 -5.67
C GLY A 186 15.05 -11.65 -4.46
N SER A 187 14.11 -10.88 -3.91
CA SER A 187 13.26 -11.33 -2.80
C SER A 187 12.08 -12.22 -3.23
N SER A 188 11.70 -12.19 -4.51
CA SER A 188 10.52 -12.92 -5.01
C SER A 188 10.85 -14.26 -5.67
N CYS A 189 12.10 -14.47 -6.15
CA CYS A 189 12.46 -15.60 -7.00
C CYS A 189 12.54 -16.94 -6.28
N SER A 190 12.66 -16.99 -4.96
CA SER A 190 12.75 -18.26 -4.22
C SER A 190 12.39 -18.06 -2.75
N ASP A 191 11.83 -19.12 -2.13
CA ASP A 191 11.65 -19.18 -0.66
C ASP A 191 12.98 -19.08 0.12
N LYS A 192 14.10 -19.31 -0.58
CA LYS A 192 15.48 -19.22 -0.07
C LYS A 192 16.23 -18.04 -0.70
N ALA A 193 15.51 -17.04 -1.22
CA ALA A 193 16.14 -15.93 -1.92
C ALA A 193 17.16 -15.19 -1.03
N ILE A 194 18.33 -14.94 -1.60
CA ILE A 194 19.47 -14.33 -0.91
C ILE A 194 19.13 -12.93 -0.36
N LEU A 195 18.21 -12.22 -1.03
CA LEU A 195 17.81 -10.86 -0.66
C LEU A 195 16.55 -10.81 0.22
N LEU A 196 15.90 -11.95 0.51
CA LEU A 196 14.75 -11.96 1.43
C LEU A 196 15.24 -11.73 2.85
N VAL A 197 14.93 -10.56 3.38
CA VAL A 197 15.33 -10.18 4.73
C VAL A 197 14.51 -10.97 5.74
N ALA A 198 15.18 -11.73 6.61
CA ALA A 198 14.53 -12.47 7.66
C ALA A 198 13.76 -11.52 8.60
N GLU A 199 12.59 -11.98 9.09
CA GLU A 199 11.65 -11.22 9.90
C GLU A 199 12.33 -10.43 11.04
N GLN A 200 13.25 -11.07 11.74
CA GLN A 200 13.97 -10.50 12.89
C GLN A 200 14.88 -9.31 12.54
N TYR A 201 15.30 -9.16 11.27
CA TYR A 201 16.21 -8.09 10.83
C TYR A 201 15.48 -6.94 10.14
N LEU A 202 14.21 -7.08 9.78
CA LEU A 202 13.46 -6.07 9.02
C LEU A 202 13.49 -4.70 9.70
N LEU A 203 13.23 -4.63 11.01
CA LEU A 203 13.23 -3.36 11.75
C LEU A 203 14.64 -2.77 11.82
N ARG A 204 15.64 -3.62 12.06
CA ARG A 204 17.05 -3.16 12.12
C ARG A 204 17.49 -2.56 10.77
N MET A 205 17.12 -3.24 9.67
CA MET A 205 17.42 -2.74 8.32
C MET A 205 16.67 -1.44 8.02
N THR A 206 15.41 -1.32 8.46
CA THR A 206 14.63 -0.09 8.30
C THR A 206 15.25 1.08 9.07
N LEU A 207 15.65 0.86 10.33
CA LEU A 207 16.30 1.87 11.17
C LEU A 207 17.70 2.25 10.64
N LEU A 208 18.51 1.25 10.28
CA LEU A 208 19.84 1.49 9.72
C LEU A 208 19.74 2.32 8.43
N ARG A 209 18.77 2.01 7.60
CA ARG A 209 18.50 2.74 6.38
C ARG A 209 18.17 4.21 6.64
N PHE A 210 17.31 4.50 7.61
CA PHE A 210 16.99 5.86 8.02
C PHE A 210 18.24 6.60 8.53
N LEU A 211 19.02 5.98 9.41
CA LEU A 211 20.18 6.58 10.04
C LEU A 211 21.37 6.81 9.08
N VAL A 212 21.47 6.02 8.00
CA VAL A 212 22.58 6.12 7.04
C VAL A 212 22.20 6.98 5.85
N PHE A 213 21.10 6.65 5.15
CA PHE A 213 20.82 7.32 3.87
C PHE A 213 20.26 8.74 4.03
N VAL A 214 19.48 9.03 5.09
CA VAL A 214 18.92 10.37 5.27
C VAL A 214 20.02 11.40 5.53
N PRO A 215 20.89 11.26 6.54
CA PRO A 215 21.93 12.26 6.78
C PRO A 215 22.96 12.31 5.64
N LEU A 216 23.31 11.17 5.06
CA LEU A 216 24.28 11.10 3.97
C LEU A 216 23.81 11.90 2.74
N LEU A 217 22.57 11.71 2.30
CA LEU A 217 22.03 12.42 1.14
C LEU A 217 21.77 13.90 1.41
N ILE A 218 21.41 14.27 2.65
CA ILE A 218 21.29 15.68 3.04
C ILE A 218 22.67 16.37 3.02
N VAL A 219 23.72 15.71 3.52
CA VAL A 219 25.08 16.26 3.47
C VAL A 219 25.58 16.42 2.04
N LEU A 220 25.29 15.45 1.15
CA LEU A 220 25.62 15.58 -0.27
C LEU A 220 24.87 16.74 -0.93
N ALA A 221 23.58 16.93 -0.60
CA ALA A 221 22.76 18.02 -1.14
C ALA A 221 23.13 19.40 -0.57
N SER A 222 23.80 19.48 0.58
CA SER A 222 24.22 20.76 1.17
C SER A 222 25.43 21.41 0.49
N GLY A 223 26.01 20.79 -0.55
CA GLY A 223 27.11 21.36 -1.32
C GLY A 223 28.45 21.40 -0.60
N VAL A 224 28.62 20.65 0.50
CA VAL A 224 29.91 20.58 1.24
C VAL A 224 31.01 19.92 0.42
N ILE A 225 30.62 19.07 -0.56
CA ILE A 225 31.54 18.36 -1.46
C ILE A 225 31.42 19.00 -2.85
N ASN A 226 32.56 19.57 -3.36
CA ASN A 226 32.59 20.33 -4.62
C ASN A 226 33.26 19.59 -5.78
N ASP A 227 33.37 18.25 -5.72
CA ASP A 227 33.97 17.47 -6.79
C ASP A 227 32.85 16.81 -7.62
N ASP A 228 32.51 17.43 -8.76
CA ASP A 228 31.32 17.09 -9.58
C ASP A 228 31.35 15.65 -10.08
N VAL A 229 32.49 15.08 -10.45
CA VAL A 229 32.58 13.73 -11.00
C VAL A 229 32.39 12.68 -9.94
N SER A 230 33.08 12.81 -8.82
CA SER A 230 32.96 11.90 -7.69
C SER A 230 31.58 12.00 -7.03
N LEU A 231 31.00 13.21 -7.00
CA LEU A 231 29.65 13.44 -6.47
C LEU A 231 28.57 12.72 -7.30
N LEU A 232 28.68 12.73 -8.63
CA LEU A 232 27.78 12.00 -9.53
C LEU A 232 27.83 10.50 -9.25
N GLU A 233 29.02 9.89 -9.26
CA GLU A 233 29.18 8.46 -9.09
C GLU A 233 28.71 7.98 -7.71
N VAL A 234 29.07 8.70 -6.66
CA VAL A 234 28.67 8.40 -5.29
C VAL A 234 27.16 8.51 -5.11
N SER A 235 26.54 9.57 -5.60
CA SER A 235 25.10 9.77 -5.46
C SER A 235 24.27 8.71 -6.22
N LEU A 236 24.67 8.36 -7.45
CA LEU A 236 24.04 7.29 -8.23
C LEU A 236 24.17 5.92 -7.53
N THR A 237 25.36 5.64 -6.98
CA THR A 237 25.60 4.39 -6.22
C THR A 237 24.72 4.33 -4.97
N ILE A 238 24.62 5.42 -4.22
CA ILE A 238 23.76 5.48 -3.03
C ILE A 238 22.29 5.32 -3.41
N CYS A 239 21.82 5.96 -4.48
CA CYS A 239 20.44 5.82 -4.96
C CYS A 239 20.14 4.40 -5.42
N PHE A 240 21.07 3.73 -6.07
CA PHE A 240 20.94 2.33 -6.46
C PHE A 240 20.83 1.40 -5.24
N LEU A 241 21.69 1.57 -4.23
CA LEU A 241 21.62 0.83 -2.96
C LEU A 241 20.34 1.14 -2.18
N LEU A 242 19.90 2.39 -2.20
CA LEU A 242 18.61 2.82 -1.64
C LEU A 242 17.46 2.07 -2.33
N GLY A 243 17.50 1.92 -3.66
CA GLY A 243 16.55 1.15 -4.43
C GLY A 243 16.57 -0.33 -4.06
N ILE A 244 17.73 -0.99 -4.08
CA ILE A 244 17.84 -2.43 -3.72
C ILE A 244 17.24 -2.69 -2.35
N THR A 245 17.62 -1.90 -1.35
CA THR A 245 17.10 -2.06 0.01
C THR A 245 15.61 -1.78 0.11
N ASN A 246 15.09 -0.83 -0.69
CA ASN A 246 13.65 -0.54 -0.79
C ASN A 246 12.87 -1.74 -1.29
N GLY A 247 13.33 -2.30 -2.42
CA GLY A 247 12.70 -3.46 -3.03
C GLY A 247 12.75 -4.70 -2.16
N ALA A 248 13.92 -4.99 -1.57
CA ALA A 248 14.13 -6.18 -0.75
C ALA A 248 13.30 -6.16 0.53
N VAL A 249 13.40 -5.09 1.32
CA VAL A 249 12.71 -5.00 2.61
C VAL A 249 11.20 -4.80 2.42
N GLY A 250 10.78 -3.97 1.44
CA GLY A 250 9.36 -3.78 1.13
C GLY A 250 8.67 -5.07 0.68
N THR A 251 9.33 -5.87 -0.16
CA THR A 251 8.82 -7.18 -0.59
C THR A 251 8.78 -8.17 0.56
N SER A 252 9.82 -8.20 1.40
CA SER A 252 9.85 -9.06 2.59
C SER A 252 8.71 -8.75 3.55
N CYS A 253 8.43 -7.47 3.84
CA CYS A 253 7.28 -7.07 4.65
C CYS A 253 5.94 -7.54 4.05
N ALA A 254 5.78 -7.36 2.72
CA ALA A 254 4.55 -7.74 2.03
C ALA A 254 4.32 -9.25 1.98
N ILE A 255 5.38 -10.06 2.01
CA ILE A 255 5.31 -11.53 2.05
C ILE A 255 5.06 -12.03 3.48
N HIS A 256 5.81 -11.53 4.46
CA HIS A 256 5.75 -12.04 5.83
C HIS A 256 4.43 -11.66 6.55
N ALA A 257 3.91 -10.45 6.34
CA ALA A 257 2.71 -10.01 7.04
C ALA A 257 1.46 -10.90 6.81
N PRO A 258 1.09 -11.26 5.55
CA PRO A 258 -0.02 -12.18 5.32
C PRO A 258 0.34 -13.64 5.62
N LYS A 259 1.64 -14.04 5.53
CA LYS A 259 2.08 -15.43 5.77
C LYS A 259 1.81 -15.86 7.22
N ASN A 260 1.91 -14.93 8.16
CA ASN A 260 1.70 -15.18 9.58
C ASN A 260 0.22 -15.30 9.97
N GLU A 261 -0.70 -15.16 9.02
CA GLU A 261 -2.14 -15.29 9.25
C GLU A 261 -2.68 -16.60 8.66
N GLU A 262 -3.56 -17.29 9.40
CA GLU A 262 -4.09 -18.60 8.98
C GLU A 262 -5.27 -18.45 8.02
N THR A 263 -6.20 -17.54 8.33
CA THR A 263 -7.46 -17.41 7.61
C THR A 263 -7.32 -16.48 6.40
N ARG A 264 -7.90 -16.85 5.26
CA ARG A 264 -7.93 -16.03 4.03
C ARG A 264 -8.42 -14.59 4.28
N ARG A 265 -9.42 -14.42 5.15
CA ARG A 265 -9.93 -13.10 5.54
C ARG A 265 -8.86 -12.28 6.25
N ASN A 266 -8.13 -12.88 7.20
CA ASN A 266 -7.07 -12.21 7.95
C ASN A 266 -5.89 -11.86 7.04
N LYS A 267 -5.53 -12.71 6.08
CA LYS A 267 -4.52 -12.42 5.04
C LYS A 267 -4.88 -11.19 4.22
N ASN A 268 -6.15 -11.06 3.84
CA ASN A 268 -6.62 -9.88 3.10
C ASN A 268 -6.57 -8.60 3.97
N ILE A 269 -6.93 -8.69 5.26
CA ILE A 269 -6.85 -7.56 6.19
C ILE A 269 -5.38 -7.13 6.36
N ALA A 270 -4.46 -8.07 6.57
CA ALA A 270 -3.03 -7.80 6.67
C ALA A 270 -2.47 -7.16 5.39
N GLY A 271 -2.83 -7.67 4.21
CA GLY A 271 -2.42 -7.12 2.91
C GLY A 271 -2.91 -5.68 2.68
N ASN A 272 -4.17 -5.40 3.02
CA ASN A 272 -4.72 -4.05 2.92
C ASN A 272 -4.04 -3.09 3.91
N ALA A 273 -3.78 -3.54 5.14
CA ALA A 273 -3.10 -2.76 6.15
C ALA A 273 -1.65 -2.40 5.71
N ILE A 274 -0.92 -3.34 5.10
CA ILE A 274 0.40 -3.10 4.51
C ILE A 274 0.33 -2.02 3.42
N SER A 275 -0.68 -2.07 2.55
CA SER A 275 -0.87 -1.05 1.50
C SER A 275 -1.17 0.34 2.09
N CYS A 276 -2.01 0.41 3.13
CA CYS A 276 -2.27 1.66 3.86
C CYS A 276 -1.00 2.21 4.53
N SER A 277 -0.20 1.32 5.12
CA SER A 277 1.07 1.68 5.77
C SER A 277 2.08 2.23 4.78
N LEU A 278 2.17 1.63 3.58
CA LEU A 278 2.97 2.12 2.46
C LEU A 278 2.56 3.54 2.08
N LEU A 279 1.27 3.76 1.80
CA LEU A 279 0.75 5.08 1.41
C LEU A 279 0.98 6.13 2.50
N GLY A 280 0.77 5.77 3.77
CA GLY A 280 1.06 6.65 4.91
C GLY A 280 2.53 7.04 4.96
N GLY A 281 3.44 6.09 4.76
CA GLY A 281 4.89 6.34 4.69
C GLY A 281 5.26 7.29 3.55
N CYS A 282 4.73 7.07 2.34
CA CYS A 282 4.94 7.96 1.20
C CYS A 282 4.48 9.39 1.50
N THR A 283 3.27 9.55 2.07
CA THR A 283 2.71 10.87 2.36
C THR A 283 3.54 11.64 3.39
N ILE A 284 3.85 11.00 4.52
CA ILE A 284 4.65 11.64 5.57
C ILE A 284 6.07 11.93 5.08
N GLY A 285 6.70 10.99 4.36
CA GLY A 285 8.03 11.18 3.78
C GLY A 285 8.06 12.36 2.81
N ALA A 286 7.09 12.49 1.93
CA ALA A 286 6.99 13.60 0.99
C ALA A 286 6.78 14.96 1.68
N LEU A 287 5.96 15.02 2.74
CA LEU A 287 5.77 16.25 3.52
C LEU A 287 7.06 16.69 4.21
N VAL A 288 7.82 15.75 4.78
CA VAL A 288 9.12 16.04 5.39
C VAL A 288 10.13 16.48 4.34
N ALA A 289 10.15 15.85 3.16
CA ALA A 289 11.02 16.24 2.04
C ALA A 289 10.83 17.70 1.63
N ILE A 290 9.58 18.17 1.50
CA ILE A 290 9.27 19.58 1.19
C ILE A 290 9.89 20.52 2.23
N GLY A 291 9.82 20.18 3.52
CA GLY A 291 10.45 20.96 4.57
C GLY A 291 11.96 21.02 4.45
N ILE A 292 12.62 19.89 4.14
CA ILE A 292 14.09 19.81 3.99
C ILE A 292 14.55 20.59 2.75
N THR A 293 13.91 20.41 1.60
CA THR A 293 14.28 21.13 0.36
C THR A 293 14.07 22.62 0.52
N SER A 294 12.99 23.07 1.17
CA SER A 294 12.79 24.48 1.50
C SER A 294 13.88 25.04 2.41
N ALA A 295 14.38 24.26 3.36
CA ALA A 295 15.47 24.68 4.23
C ALA A 295 16.82 24.75 3.50
N LEU A 296 17.09 23.83 2.55
CA LEU A 296 18.28 23.85 1.72
C LEU A 296 18.34 25.07 0.78
N HIS A 297 17.18 25.53 0.27
CA HIS A 297 17.12 26.72 -0.59
C HIS A 297 17.23 28.06 0.16
N ASN A 298 16.90 28.09 1.45
CA ASN A 298 16.91 29.33 2.25
C ASN A 298 18.19 29.51 3.10
N GLY A 299 19.07 28.55 3.13
CA GLY A 299 20.34 28.57 3.83
C GLY A 299 21.50 28.74 2.89
#